data_718e89794d3e075a9787929c2b91d3d4
#
_entry.id   718e89794d3e075a9787929c2b91d3d4
#
_cell.length_a   1.000
_cell.length_b   1.000
_cell.length_c   1.000
_cell.angle_alpha   90.00
_cell.angle_beta   90.00
_cell.angle_gamma   90.00
#
_symmetry.space_group_name_H-M   'P 1'
#
loop_
_entity.id
_entity.type
_entity.pdbx_description
1 polymer ?
#
loop_
_entity_poly.entity_id
_entity_poly.type
_entity_poly.pdbx_seq_one_letter_code
_entity_poly.pdbx_strand_id
1 'polypeptide(L)'
;HRVAGWQGAPQSLYSDHFLDVDPVDGPIGYKLEAPPLHPLIFTTTMIGYGRDAAARFAKFPNDHALLALLRDGFHAQSPGGQVRLRSDGSPELDYPLTAFVMEGARRAMLTMAELQFAAGAQQVAVGHELAPVYSRWAEARDSIAKLPMKPLLTKVVSAHVMGGCAMAADDRRGVVRP
;
A
#
# COMPACT_ATOMS: atom_id res chain seq x y z
N HIS A 1 -2.90 -11.88 -20.65
CA HIS A 1 -3.24 -10.82 -21.61
C HIS A 1 -2.12 -9.77 -21.65
N ARG A 2 -1.83 -9.24 -22.81
CA ARG A 2 -0.88 -8.13 -22.96
C ARG A 2 -1.62 -6.83 -22.66
N VAL A 3 -1.12 -6.06 -21.71
CA VAL A 3 -1.64 -4.72 -21.41
C VAL A 3 -0.98 -3.75 -22.40
N ALA A 4 -1.79 -3.06 -23.18
CA ALA A 4 -1.34 -1.96 -24.04
C ALA A 4 -2.10 -0.68 -23.63
N GLY A 5 -1.52 0.47 -23.82
CA GLY A 5 -2.17 1.75 -23.54
C GLY A 5 -2.11 2.21 -22.08
N TRP A 6 -1.02 1.91 -21.39
CA TRP A 6 -0.71 2.42 -20.05
C TRP A 6 -0.36 3.94 -20.02
N GLN A 7 -0.74 4.65 -21.06
CA GLN A 7 -0.49 6.07 -21.24
C GLN A 7 -1.61 6.88 -20.58
N GLY A 8 -1.42 7.25 -19.31
CA GLY A 8 -2.18 8.32 -18.69
C GLY A 8 -3.69 8.13 -18.55
N ALA A 9 -4.21 6.91 -18.60
CA ALA A 9 -5.61 6.66 -18.28
C ALA A 9 -5.85 6.96 -16.78
N PRO A 10 -6.92 7.70 -16.41
CA PRO A 10 -7.25 7.92 -15.01
C PRO A 10 -7.57 6.59 -14.34
N GLN A 11 -7.24 6.48 -13.06
CA GLN A 11 -7.65 5.35 -12.24
C GLN A 11 -9.17 5.36 -12.10
N SER A 12 -9.83 4.31 -12.56
CA SER A 12 -11.30 4.23 -12.58
C SER A 12 -11.85 2.99 -11.90
N LEU A 13 -10.99 2.02 -11.57
CA LEU A 13 -11.38 0.78 -10.90
C LEU A 13 -10.92 0.79 -9.46
N TYR A 14 -11.87 0.71 -8.52
CA TYR A 14 -11.62 0.63 -7.10
C TYR A 14 -12.72 -0.16 -6.36
N SER A 15 -12.48 -0.51 -5.11
CA SER A 15 -13.46 -1.10 -4.21
C SER A 15 -13.29 -0.55 -2.80
N ASP A 16 -14.38 -0.07 -2.23
CA ASP A 16 -14.48 0.41 -0.84
C ASP A 16 -14.98 -0.68 0.12
N HIS A 17 -15.18 -1.91 -0.36
CA HIS A 17 -15.77 -3.02 0.41
C HIS A 17 -15.16 -3.14 1.82
N PHE A 18 -13.85 -3.11 1.95
CA PHE A 18 -13.16 -3.25 3.24
C PHE A 18 -13.12 -1.96 4.09
N LEU A 19 -13.60 -0.85 3.57
CA LEU A 19 -13.91 0.34 4.37
C LEU A 19 -15.33 0.28 4.91
N ASP A 20 -16.27 -0.28 4.14
CA ASP A 20 -17.68 -0.33 4.48
C ASP A 20 -17.98 -1.41 5.55
N VAL A 21 -17.30 -2.55 5.48
CA VAL A 21 -17.54 -3.69 6.38
C VAL A 21 -16.66 -3.69 7.62
N ASP A 22 -15.50 -3.07 7.59
CA ASP A 22 -14.59 -2.99 8.74
C ASP A 22 -14.87 -1.72 9.56
N PRO A 23 -15.33 -1.83 10.84
CA PRO A 23 -15.60 -0.67 11.68
C PRO A 23 -14.31 0.12 11.99
N VAL A 24 -14.44 1.40 12.34
CA VAL A 24 -13.30 2.29 12.62
C VAL A 24 -12.49 1.83 13.84
N ASP A 25 -13.16 1.24 14.82
CA ASP A 25 -12.57 0.70 16.06
C ASP A 25 -12.18 -0.78 15.96
N GLY A 26 -12.39 -1.39 14.80
CA GLY A 26 -12.02 -2.78 14.49
C GLY A 26 -10.69 -2.90 13.76
N PRO A 27 -10.51 -3.98 13.01
CA PRO A 27 -9.35 -4.13 12.11
C PRO A 27 -9.24 -2.96 11.16
N ILE A 28 -8.00 -2.60 10.79
CA ILE A 28 -7.79 -1.50 9.85
C ILE A 28 -8.46 -1.82 8.50
N GLY A 29 -9.40 -0.98 8.10
CA GLY A 29 -10.04 -1.07 6.80
C GLY A 29 -9.14 -0.53 5.69
N TYR A 30 -9.41 -0.90 4.45
CA TYR A 30 -8.65 -0.43 3.30
C TYR A 30 -9.51 -0.34 2.04
N LYS A 31 -9.18 0.63 1.21
CA LYS A 31 -9.69 0.75 -0.14
C LYS A 31 -8.74 0.03 -1.10
N LEU A 32 -9.28 -0.73 -2.05
CA LEU A 32 -8.50 -1.33 -3.13
C LEU A 32 -8.61 -0.48 -4.39
N GLU A 33 -7.49 -0.33 -5.09
CA GLU A 33 -7.41 0.42 -6.34
C GLU A 33 -6.56 -0.31 -7.37
N ALA A 34 -6.97 -0.20 -8.64
CA ALA A 34 -6.19 -0.66 -9.78
C ALA A 34 -5.58 0.56 -10.50
N PRO A 35 -4.36 0.97 -10.17
CA PRO A 35 -3.73 2.13 -10.79
C PRO A 35 -3.32 1.83 -12.23
N PRO A 36 -3.26 2.85 -13.10
CA PRO A 36 -2.61 2.72 -14.38
C PRO A 36 -1.13 2.39 -14.18
N LEU A 37 -0.66 1.33 -14.84
CA LEU A 37 0.70 0.87 -14.67
C LEU A 37 1.63 1.58 -15.64
N HIS A 38 2.39 2.57 -15.14
CA HIS A 38 3.42 3.28 -15.91
C HIS A 38 4.81 2.66 -15.65
N PRO A 39 5.69 2.49 -16.66
CA PRO A 39 7.00 1.86 -16.47
C PRO A 39 7.83 2.47 -15.33
N LEU A 40 7.85 3.80 -15.20
CA LEU A 40 8.60 4.48 -14.15
C LEU A 40 8.03 4.13 -12.75
N ILE A 41 6.71 4.21 -12.56
CA ILE A 41 6.06 3.86 -11.29
C ILE A 41 6.30 2.38 -10.99
N PHE A 42 6.15 1.51 -11.98
CA PHE A 42 6.41 0.08 -11.83
C PHE A 42 7.82 -0.20 -11.32
N THR A 43 8.85 0.40 -11.92
CA THR A 43 10.24 0.20 -11.50
C THR A 43 10.53 0.72 -10.10
N THR A 44 9.91 1.81 -9.67
CA THR A 44 10.06 2.33 -8.28
C THR A 44 9.37 1.45 -7.23
N THR A 45 8.39 0.65 -7.64
CA THR A 45 7.66 -0.26 -6.75
C THR A 45 8.20 -1.68 -6.76
N MET A 46 9.07 -2.02 -7.73
CA MET A 46 9.69 -3.36 -7.80
C MET A 46 10.54 -3.65 -6.58
N ILE A 47 10.53 -4.92 -6.18
CA ILE A 47 11.42 -5.47 -5.17
C ILE A 47 12.53 -6.25 -5.88
N GLY A 48 13.75 -6.16 -5.36
CA GLY A 48 14.93 -6.78 -5.92
C GLY A 48 15.70 -5.85 -6.87
N TYR A 49 16.81 -6.34 -7.37
CA TYR A 49 17.75 -5.56 -8.19
C TYR A 49 18.44 -6.45 -9.24
N GLY A 50 19.22 -5.84 -10.11
CA GLY A 50 20.06 -6.55 -11.08
C GLY A 50 19.26 -7.40 -12.08
N ARG A 51 19.73 -8.61 -12.32
CA ARG A 51 19.16 -9.53 -13.32
C ARG A 51 17.71 -9.90 -13.02
N ASP A 52 17.37 -10.11 -11.75
CA ASP A 52 16.01 -10.50 -11.35
C ASP A 52 15.01 -9.36 -11.56
N ALA A 53 15.40 -8.13 -11.23
CA ALA A 53 14.60 -6.95 -11.52
C ALA A 53 14.40 -6.76 -13.04
N ALA A 54 15.46 -6.95 -13.84
CA ALA A 54 15.38 -6.87 -15.29
C ALA A 54 14.45 -7.93 -15.88
N ALA A 55 14.51 -9.18 -15.37
CA ALA A 55 13.64 -10.26 -15.81
C ALA A 55 12.17 -10.01 -15.46
N ARG A 56 11.89 -9.38 -14.31
CA ARG A 56 10.52 -8.93 -13.94
C ARG A 56 10.06 -7.81 -14.86
N PHE A 57 10.89 -6.81 -15.09
CA PHE A 57 10.55 -5.68 -15.96
C PHE A 57 10.25 -6.13 -17.40
N ALA A 58 10.92 -7.16 -17.90
CA ALA A 58 10.64 -7.72 -19.22
C ALA A 58 9.20 -8.27 -19.35
N LYS A 59 8.53 -8.59 -18.23
CA LYS A 59 7.13 -9.04 -18.20
C LYS A 59 6.12 -7.89 -18.10
N PHE A 60 6.59 -6.66 -17.90
CA PHE A 60 5.77 -5.46 -17.69
C PHE A 60 4.56 -5.33 -18.64
N PRO A 61 4.63 -5.66 -19.94
CA PRO A 61 3.47 -5.58 -20.82
C PRO A 61 2.30 -6.50 -20.45
N ASN A 62 2.53 -7.47 -19.56
CA ASN A 62 1.53 -8.43 -19.10
C ASN A 62 1.22 -8.29 -17.60
N ASP A 63 1.79 -7.28 -16.95
CA ASP A 63 1.62 -7.06 -15.53
C ASP A 63 0.38 -6.19 -15.23
N HIS A 64 -0.19 -6.43 -14.08
CA HIS A 64 -1.24 -5.64 -13.48
C HIS A 64 -0.90 -5.39 -12.00
N ALA A 65 -1.29 -4.25 -11.46
CA ALA A 65 -1.05 -3.91 -10.07
C ALA A 65 -2.36 -3.62 -9.33
N LEU A 66 -2.40 -3.98 -8.06
CA LEU A 66 -3.39 -3.50 -7.10
C LEU A 66 -2.66 -2.71 -6.00
N LEU A 67 -3.31 -1.68 -5.51
CA LEU A 67 -2.92 -0.91 -4.33
C LEU A 67 -3.97 -1.10 -3.25
N ALA A 68 -3.55 -1.03 -1.99
CA ALA A 68 -4.44 -0.93 -0.86
C ALA A 68 -4.12 0.35 -0.08
N LEU A 69 -5.12 1.23 0.05
CA LEU A 69 -5.02 2.43 0.89
C LEU A 69 -5.60 2.10 2.26
N LEU A 70 -4.72 1.94 3.23
CA LEU A 70 -5.09 1.62 4.62
C LEU A 70 -5.71 2.86 5.28
N ARG A 71 -6.84 2.67 5.98
CA ARG A 71 -7.48 3.71 6.79
C ARG A 71 -6.74 3.88 8.12
N ASP A 72 -5.56 4.48 8.05
CA ASP A 72 -4.71 4.74 9.21
C ASP A 72 -5.06 6.05 9.92
N GLY A 73 -4.69 6.21 11.21
CA GLY A 73 -4.88 7.41 12.00
C GLY A 73 -6.23 7.55 12.71
N PHE A 74 -7.11 6.57 12.64
CA PHE A 74 -8.45 6.60 13.27
C PHE A 74 -8.58 5.68 14.50
N HIS A 75 -7.62 4.82 14.75
CA HIS A 75 -7.66 3.84 15.81
C HIS A 75 -6.63 4.16 16.89
N ALA A 76 -6.93 3.84 18.16
CA ALA A 76 -6.02 4.11 19.28
C ALA A 76 -4.62 3.46 19.16
N GLN A 77 -4.54 2.32 18.45
CA GLN A 77 -3.28 1.64 18.16
C GLN A 77 -2.53 2.21 16.94
N SER A 78 -3.11 3.21 16.28
CA SER A 78 -2.52 3.92 15.15
C SER A 78 -2.80 5.42 15.28
N PRO A 79 -2.14 6.11 16.22
CA PRO A 79 -2.43 7.50 16.58
C PRO A 79 -1.97 8.52 15.53
N GLY A 80 -1.36 8.07 14.43
CA GLY A 80 -0.72 8.94 13.46
C GLY A 80 0.69 9.34 13.85
N GLY A 81 1.19 10.46 13.30
CA GLY A 81 2.56 10.92 13.51
C GLY A 81 2.65 12.40 13.92
N GLN A 82 3.86 12.88 14.01
CA GLN A 82 4.19 14.27 14.33
C GLN A 82 5.18 14.83 13.32
N VAL A 83 5.09 16.12 13.06
CA VAL A 83 6.10 16.88 12.33
C VAL A 83 6.98 17.60 13.34
N ARG A 84 8.28 17.39 13.25
CA ARG A 84 9.28 18.08 14.05
C ARG A 84 10.21 18.88 13.15
N LEU A 85 10.92 19.85 13.69
CA LEU A 85 11.99 20.55 12.99
C LEU A 85 13.33 20.04 13.49
N ARG A 86 14.22 19.74 12.56
CA ARG A 86 15.63 19.49 12.85
C ARG A 86 16.35 20.80 13.18
N SER A 87 17.57 20.71 13.68
CA SER A 87 18.40 21.86 14.03
C SER A 87 18.71 22.78 12.83
N ASP A 88 18.67 22.24 11.60
CA ASP A 88 18.86 22.99 10.36
C ASP A 88 17.56 23.59 9.80
N GLY A 89 16.43 23.43 10.52
CA GLY A 89 15.11 23.90 10.11
C GLY A 89 14.38 23.00 9.13
N SER A 90 14.97 21.89 8.70
CA SER A 90 14.30 20.93 7.82
C SER A 90 13.22 20.13 8.58
N PRO A 91 12.12 19.71 7.91
CA PRO A 91 11.10 18.92 8.57
C PRO A 91 11.54 17.48 8.79
N GLU A 92 11.14 16.92 9.92
CA GLU A 92 11.23 15.52 10.25
C GLU A 92 9.83 14.96 10.49
N LEU A 93 9.48 13.89 9.78
CA LEU A 93 8.22 13.19 9.96
C LEU A 93 8.46 12.01 10.91
N ASP A 94 7.97 12.13 12.13
CA ASP A 94 7.96 11.04 13.10
C ASP A 94 6.62 10.31 13.00
N TYR A 95 6.58 9.24 12.16
CA TYR A 95 5.37 8.48 11.89
C TYR A 95 5.61 6.99 12.19
N PRO A 96 5.16 6.48 13.34
CA PRO A 96 5.37 5.10 13.71
C PRO A 96 4.48 4.17 12.89
N LEU A 97 5.09 3.27 12.13
CA LEU A 97 4.39 2.17 11.48
C LEU A 97 4.13 1.07 12.53
N THR A 98 2.98 1.15 13.19
CA THR A 98 2.62 0.26 14.29
C THR A 98 2.35 -1.17 13.84
N ALA A 99 2.33 -2.13 14.78
CA ALA A 99 1.94 -3.50 14.48
C ALA A 99 0.50 -3.59 13.94
N PHE A 100 -0.37 -2.67 14.34
CA PHE A 100 -1.74 -2.57 13.84
C PHE A 100 -1.76 -2.23 12.35
N VAL A 101 -1.00 -1.23 11.91
CA VAL A 101 -0.84 -0.86 10.48
C VAL A 101 -0.24 -2.02 9.69
N MET A 102 0.79 -2.67 10.24
CA MET A 102 1.46 -3.79 9.58
C MET A 102 0.55 -5.01 9.41
N GLU A 103 -0.33 -5.28 10.37
CA GLU A 103 -1.33 -6.34 10.22
C GLU A 103 -2.40 -5.96 9.17
N GLY A 104 -2.81 -4.69 9.10
CA GLY A 104 -3.62 -4.18 8.00
C GLY A 104 -2.98 -4.39 6.63
N ALA A 105 -1.67 -4.13 6.52
CA ALA A 105 -0.91 -4.38 5.31
C ALA A 105 -0.88 -5.88 4.94
N ARG A 106 -0.74 -6.78 5.92
CA ARG A 106 -0.84 -8.24 5.70
C ARG A 106 -2.20 -8.64 5.15
N ARG A 107 -3.28 -8.18 5.79
CA ARG A 107 -4.65 -8.45 5.34
C ARG A 107 -4.86 -7.98 3.90
N ALA A 108 -4.43 -6.77 3.59
CA ALA A 108 -4.52 -6.21 2.25
C ALA A 108 -3.71 -7.01 1.23
N MET A 109 -2.48 -7.43 1.55
CA MET A 109 -1.66 -8.28 0.68
C MET A 109 -2.34 -9.62 0.39
N LEU A 110 -2.94 -10.27 1.39
CA LEU A 110 -3.69 -11.50 1.21
C LEU A 110 -4.88 -11.30 0.26
N THR A 111 -5.70 -10.28 0.50
CA THR A 111 -6.83 -9.96 -0.36
C THR A 111 -6.42 -9.65 -1.80
N MET A 112 -5.40 -8.81 -1.98
CA MET A 112 -4.91 -8.46 -3.33
C MET A 112 -4.37 -9.69 -4.06
N ALA A 113 -3.64 -10.57 -3.38
CA ALA A 113 -3.12 -11.81 -3.98
C ALA A 113 -4.27 -12.76 -4.37
N GLU A 114 -5.28 -12.91 -3.51
CA GLU A 114 -6.45 -13.72 -3.80
C GLU A 114 -7.21 -13.22 -5.03
N LEU A 115 -7.48 -11.92 -5.08
CA LEU A 115 -8.16 -11.28 -6.22
C LEU A 115 -7.39 -11.46 -7.53
N GLN A 116 -6.06 -11.30 -7.50
CA GLN A 116 -5.23 -11.49 -8.68
C GLN A 116 -5.29 -12.94 -9.20
N PHE A 117 -5.18 -13.94 -8.31
CA PHE A 117 -5.31 -15.34 -8.70
C PHE A 117 -6.73 -15.68 -9.19
N ALA A 118 -7.77 -15.16 -8.53
CA ALA A 118 -9.15 -15.32 -8.96
C ALA A 118 -9.40 -14.69 -10.33
N ALA A 119 -8.72 -13.60 -10.65
CA ALA A 119 -8.75 -12.96 -11.97
C ALA A 119 -7.91 -13.67 -13.03
N GLY A 120 -7.25 -14.78 -12.71
CA GLY A 120 -6.47 -15.59 -13.63
C GLY A 120 -5.00 -15.20 -13.76
N ALA A 121 -4.43 -14.49 -12.78
CA ALA A 121 -3.00 -14.23 -12.75
C ALA A 121 -2.22 -15.56 -12.64
N GLN A 122 -1.21 -15.72 -13.49
CA GLN A 122 -0.33 -16.88 -13.47
C GLN A 122 0.75 -16.77 -12.38
N GLN A 123 1.13 -15.55 -12.04
CA GLN A 123 2.10 -15.25 -11.01
C GLN A 123 1.67 -13.99 -10.25
N VAL A 124 1.92 -13.98 -8.94
CA VAL A 124 1.66 -12.82 -8.07
C VAL A 124 2.90 -12.54 -7.24
N ALA A 125 3.32 -11.28 -7.22
CA ALA A 125 4.33 -10.76 -6.32
C ALA A 125 3.70 -9.75 -5.36
N VAL A 126 4.03 -9.80 -4.08
CA VAL A 126 3.56 -8.86 -3.08
C VAL A 126 4.68 -7.90 -2.65
N GLY A 127 4.32 -6.76 -2.09
CA GLY A 127 5.25 -5.72 -1.67
C GLY A 127 6.02 -6.07 -0.39
N HIS A 128 6.81 -7.16 -0.41
CA HIS A 128 7.59 -7.61 0.75
C HIS A 128 8.93 -8.20 0.32
N GLU A 129 10.04 -7.76 0.94
CA GLU A 129 11.41 -8.10 0.53
C GLU A 129 11.72 -9.62 0.59
N LEU A 130 11.10 -10.34 1.52
CA LEU A 130 11.32 -11.78 1.70
C LEU A 130 10.28 -12.64 0.96
N ALA A 131 9.33 -12.03 0.26
CA ALA A 131 8.31 -12.77 -0.44
C ALA A 131 8.82 -13.26 -1.80
N PRO A 132 8.68 -14.55 -2.12
CA PRO A 132 8.91 -15.02 -3.47
C PRO A 132 7.81 -14.59 -4.44
N VAL A 133 7.97 -14.85 -5.72
CA VAL A 133 6.87 -14.81 -6.68
C VAL A 133 6.08 -16.10 -6.56
N TYR A 134 4.78 -15.97 -6.31
CA TYR A 134 3.87 -17.10 -6.13
C TYR A 134 3.21 -17.50 -7.45
N SER A 135 3.01 -18.79 -7.66
CA SER A 135 2.30 -19.33 -8.82
C SER A 135 0.94 -19.96 -8.47
N ARG A 136 0.60 -20.02 -7.17
CA ARG A 136 -0.66 -20.60 -6.67
C ARG A 136 -1.15 -19.83 -5.45
N TRP A 137 -2.46 -19.63 -5.36
CA TRP A 137 -3.08 -18.94 -4.22
C TRP A 137 -2.79 -19.62 -2.87
N ALA A 138 -2.92 -20.93 -2.77
CA ALA A 138 -2.68 -21.64 -1.52
C ALA A 138 -1.25 -21.39 -0.98
N GLU A 139 -0.27 -21.38 -1.86
CA GLU A 139 1.13 -21.09 -1.52
C GLU A 139 1.32 -19.63 -1.06
N ALA A 140 0.72 -18.68 -1.81
CA ALA A 140 0.75 -17.27 -1.45
C ALA A 140 0.11 -17.03 -0.07
N ARG A 141 -1.07 -17.57 0.16
CA ARG A 141 -1.81 -17.45 1.42
C ARG A 141 -0.97 -17.92 2.61
N ASP A 142 -0.44 -19.14 2.53
CA ASP A 142 0.29 -19.76 3.64
C ASP A 142 1.65 -19.09 3.90
N SER A 143 2.26 -18.53 2.86
CA SER A 143 3.51 -17.78 2.96
C SER A 143 3.28 -16.37 3.50
N ILE A 144 2.36 -15.58 2.91
CA ILE A 144 2.08 -14.20 3.32
C ILE A 144 1.63 -14.15 4.78
N ALA A 145 0.85 -15.13 5.23
CA ALA A 145 0.42 -15.22 6.62
C ALA A 145 1.58 -15.30 7.63
N LYS A 146 2.76 -15.77 7.20
CA LYS A 146 3.94 -15.97 8.05
C LYS A 146 5.04 -14.92 7.84
N LEU A 147 4.91 -14.02 6.86
CA LEU A 147 5.92 -13.00 6.61
C LEU A 147 6.09 -12.07 7.82
N PRO A 148 7.32 -11.69 8.18
CA PRO A 148 7.57 -10.75 9.25
C PRO A 148 7.18 -9.33 8.81
N MET A 149 5.99 -8.86 9.18
CA MET A 149 5.50 -7.54 8.82
C MET A 149 6.24 -6.46 9.62
N LYS A 150 7.27 -5.89 9.02
CA LYS A 150 8.16 -4.89 9.65
C LYS A 150 8.51 -3.78 8.67
N PRO A 151 8.78 -2.54 9.16
CA PRO A 151 9.42 -1.50 8.34
C PRO A 151 10.67 -2.02 7.63
N LEU A 152 10.93 -1.53 6.44
CA LEU A 152 12.01 -1.91 5.52
C LEU A 152 11.85 -3.31 4.88
N LEU A 153 11.04 -4.20 5.44
CA LEU A 153 10.70 -5.48 4.80
C LEU A 153 9.37 -5.39 4.05
N THR A 154 8.40 -4.70 4.62
CA THR A 154 7.07 -4.52 4.04
C THR A 154 7.04 -3.17 3.32
N LYS A 155 6.68 -3.17 2.05
CA LYS A 155 6.58 -1.94 1.27
C LYS A 155 5.29 -1.21 1.62
N VAL A 156 5.43 -0.16 2.41
CA VAL A 156 4.38 0.78 2.78
C VAL A 156 4.84 2.18 2.38
N VAL A 157 4.00 2.92 1.69
CA VAL A 157 4.27 4.28 1.23
C VAL A 157 3.13 5.19 1.63
N SER A 158 3.41 6.46 1.85
CA SER A 158 2.40 7.48 2.09
C SER A 158 2.07 8.18 0.78
N ALA A 159 0.78 8.25 0.44
CA ALA A 159 0.30 8.88 -0.78
C ALA A 159 -0.78 9.94 -0.52
N HIS A 160 -1.82 9.60 0.21
CA HIS A 160 -2.95 10.46 0.52
C HIS A 160 -2.87 10.96 1.96
N VAL A 161 -1.87 11.78 2.26
CA VAL A 161 -1.64 12.33 3.61
C VAL A 161 -2.76 13.28 4.00
N MET A 162 -3.35 13.07 5.17
CA MET A 162 -4.44 13.87 5.69
C MET A 162 -4.21 14.23 7.16
N GLY A 163 -4.89 15.28 7.63
CA GLY A 163 -4.90 15.66 9.04
C GLY A 163 -3.76 16.57 9.50
N GLY A 164 -2.70 16.76 8.70
CA GLY A 164 -1.55 17.59 9.07
C GLY A 164 -1.84 19.08 9.15
N CYS A 165 -2.79 19.57 8.36
CA CYS A 165 -3.23 20.97 8.33
C CYS A 165 -4.74 21.04 8.53
N ALA A 166 -5.22 20.50 9.64
CA ALA A 166 -6.64 20.45 9.94
C ALA A 166 -7.25 21.84 9.98
N MET A 167 -8.46 21.99 9.40
CA MET A 167 -9.26 23.18 9.47
C MET A 167 -10.09 23.15 10.75
N ALA A 168 -10.10 24.26 11.51
CA ALA A 168 -10.90 24.40 12.73
C ALA A 168 -11.29 25.84 13.02
N ALA A 169 -12.33 26.01 13.83
CA ALA A 169 -12.80 27.33 14.25
C ALA A 169 -11.82 28.04 15.21
N ASP A 170 -10.93 27.30 15.86
CA ASP A 170 -9.93 27.83 16.79
C ASP A 170 -8.53 27.23 16.53
N ASP A 171 -7.49 27.93 16.96
CA ASP A 171 -6.09 27.61 16.76
C ASP A 171 -5.57 26.45 17.62
N ARG A 172 -6.37 25.93 18.54
CA ARG A 172 -6.05 24.76 19.36
C ARG A 172 -6.36 23.44 18.65
N ARG A 173 -7.25 23.49 17.67
CA ARG A 173 -7.76 22.31 16.97
C ARG A 173 -7.35 22.23 15.51
N GLY A 174 -6.84 23.32 14.94
CA GLY A 174 -6.42 23.35 13.56
C GLY A 174 -5.50 24.51 13.25
N VAL A 175 -4.86 24.43 12.09
CA VAL A 175 -3.86 25.41 11.62
C VAL A 175 -4.41 26.37 10.56
N VAL A 176 -5.59 26.08 10.02
CA VAL A 176 -6.33 26.94 9.07
C VAL A 176 -7.77 27.11 9.52
N ARG A 177 -8.33 28.28 9.21
CA ARG A 177 -9.72 28.61 9.49
C ARG A 177 -10.62 28.30 8.29
N PRO A 178 -11.91 28.01 8.54
CA PRO A 178 -12.90 27.83 7.46
C PRO A 178 -13.05 29.08 6.59
#